data_de6db03b18efe0c7e8cb9fb671b97fbe
#
_entry.id   de6db03b18efe0c7e8cb9fb671b97fbe
#
_cell.length_a   1.000
_cell.length_b   1.000
_cell.length_c   1.000
_cell.angle_alpha   90.00
_cell.angle_beta   90.00
_cell.angle_gamma   90.00
#
_symmetry.space_group_name_H-M   'P 1'
#
loop_
_entity.id
_entity.type
_entity.pdbx_description
1 polymer ?
#
loop_
_entity_poly.entity_id
_entity_poly.type
_entity_poly.pdbx_seq_one_letter_code
_entity_poly.pdbx_strand_id
1 'polypeptide(L)'
;MLKKTGIILVGTLFVVACGQTSSPSSPSPTPLVASSLSSSGRSVVPTPATSPLSLQGQLRVGFGFNGTASGFPTGEVFLTGGGSYDRTANRVDSAGGFRCLQDVLQGPLSASINANDPGPCRAGEGVRWDTAALLPSTTFKCTGAASEALKTAVTSDKTVVLQADFYRAGDGNDESFTAKIIVSDGDIAADFPGANLWVERVGCGTARAVNFSK
;
A
#
# COMPACT_ATOMS: atom_id res chain seq x y z
N MET A 1 21.63 58.78 0.57
CA MET A 1 21.41 58.66 -0.90
C MET A 1 20.80 57.29 -1.15
N LEU A 2 19.47 57.21 -1.36
CA LEU A 2 18.74 55.99 -1.61
C LEU A 2 18.62 55.77 -3.12
N LYS A 3 19.17 54.67 -3.65
CA LYS A 3 18.90 54.24 -5.03
C LYS A 3 17.76 53.22 -5.01
N LYS A 4 16.60 53.59 -5.56
CA LYS A 4 15.48 52.72 -5.85
C LYS A 4 15.75 52.02 -7.18
N THR A 5 15.83 50.67 -7.16
CA THR A 5 15.87 49.84 -8.36
C THR A 5 14.49 49.23 -8.57
N GLY A 6 13.84 49.62 -9.65
CA GLY A 6 12.52 49.08 -10.03
C GLY A 6 12.69 47.73 -10.71
N ILE A 7 11.88 46.78 -10.35
CA ILE A 7 11.74 45.47 -11.00
C ILE A 7 10.51 45.50 -11.91
N ILE A 8 10.77 45.29 -13.21
CA ILE A 8 9.73 45.16 -14.23
C ILE A 8 9.30 43.70 -14.27
N LEU A 9 8.03 43.47 -13.95
CA LEU A 9 7.39 42.15 -14.06
C LEU A 9 6.86 41.99 -15.50
N VAL A 10 7.47 41.09 -16.28
CA VAL A 10 6.97 40.67 -17.58
C VAL A 10 6.09 39.43 -17.38
N GLY A 11 4.79 39.59 -17.49
CA GLY A 11 3.83 38.51 -17.45
C GLY A 11 3.76 37.78 -18.78
N THR A 12 4.09 36.51 -18.82
CA THR A 12 3.89 35.66 -20.00
C THR A 12 2.62 34.84 -19.82
N LEU A 13 1.67 35.14 -20.69
CA LEU A 13 0.38 34.43 -20.76
C LEU A 13 0.58 33.14 -21.55
N PHE A 14 0.44 31.97 -20.91
CA PHE A 14 0.37 30.68 -21.60
C PHE A 14 -1.09 30.30 -21.83
N VAL A 15 -1.48 30.26 -23.08
CA VAL A 15 -2.76 29.69 -23.53
C VAL A 15 -2.58 28.18 -23.66
N VAL A 16 -3.23 27.39 -22.80
CA VAL A 16 -3.26 25.94 -22.91
C VAL A 16 -4.44 25.55 -23.79
N ALA A 17 -4.14 25.01 -24.97
CA ALA A 17 -5.12 24.42 -25.87
C ALA A 17 -5.51 23.02 -25.34
N CYS A 18 -6.80 22.83 -25.04
CA CYS A 18 -7.37 21.53 -24.74
C CYS A 18 -7.42 20.68 -26.00
N GLY A 19 -6.55 19.68 -26.10
CA GLY A 19 -6.64 18.62 -27.09
C GLY A 19 -7.60 17.54 -26.61
N GLN A 20 -8.68 17.31 -27.35
CA GLN A 20 -9.59 16.18 -27.15
C GLN A 20 -8.90 14.90 -27.61
N THR A 21 -8.66 13.97 -26.70
CA THR A 21 -8.25 12.61 -27.03
C THR A 21 -9.45 11.70 -27.11
N SER A 22 -9.67 11.16 -28.30
CA SER A 22 -10.68 10.17 -28.64
C SER A 22 -10.50 8.87 -27.84
N SER A 23 -11.58 8.39 -27.23
CA SER A 23 -11.66 7.11 -26.53
C SER A 23 -11.44 5.93 -27.48
N PRO A 24 -10.65 4.92 -27.10
CA PRO A 24 -10.60 3.67 -27.85
C PRO A 24 -11.86 2.84 -27.62
N SER A 25 -12.50 2.44 -28.71
CA SER A 25 -13.65 1.54 -28.73
C SER A 25 -13.27 0.12 -28.29
N SER A 26 -14.02 -0.41 -27.31
CA SER A 26 -13.91 -1.79 -26.86
C SER A 26 -14.31 -2.78 -27.96
N PRO A 27 -13.59 -3.89 -28.16
CA PRO A 27 -14.02 -4.94 -29.07
C PRO A 27 -15.20 -5.74 -28.46
N SER A 28 -16.24 -5.94 -29.27
CA SER A 28 -17.38 -6.81 -28.97
C SER A 28 -16.97 -8.28 -28.83
N PRO A 29 -17.54 -9.03 -27.87
CA PRO A 29 -17.29 -10.46 -27.77
C PRO A 29 -18.03 -11.22 -28.89
N THR A 30 -17.28 -12.04 -29.61
CA THR A 30 -17.80 -12.98 -30.61
C THR A 30 -18.54 -14.13 -29.92
N PRO A 31 -19.75 -14.53 -30.38
CA PRO A 31 -20.44 -15.66 -29.80
C PRO A 31 -19.77 -16.98 -30.21
N LEU A 32 -19.41 -17.77 -29.20
CA LEU A 32 -18.95 -19.14 -29.39
C LEU A 32 -20.11 -20.04 -29.81
N VAL A 33 -20.00 -20.62 -30.99
CA VAL A 33 -20.93 -21.62 -31.52
C VAL A 33 -20.75 -22.92 -30.73
N ALA A 34 -21.78 -23.34 -30.02
CA ALA A 34 -21.82 -24.64 -29.37
C ALA A 34 -21.99 -25.75 -30.40
N SER A 35 -20.96 -26.56 -30.62
CA SER A 35 -21.05 -27.80 -31.38
C SER A 35 -21.63 -28.89 -30.49
N SER A 36 -22.85 -29.32 -30.80
CA SER A 36 -23.49 -30.45 -30.21
C SER A 36 -22.90 -31.76 -30.76
N LEU A 37 -22.16 -32.50 -29.94
CA LEU A 37 -21.79 -33.88 -30.21
C LEU A 37 -22.80 -34.81 -29.50
N SER A 38 -23.69 -35.40 -30.29
CA SER A 38 -24.49 -36.54 -29.88
C SER A 38 -23.58 -37.78 -29.79
N SER A 39 -23.45 -38.36 -28.63
CA SER A 39 -22.95 -39.73 -28.48
C SER A 39 -23.91 -40.54 -27.65
N SER A 40 -24.41 -41.56 -28.32
CA SER A 40 -25.31 -42.62 -27.89
C SER A 40 -24.71 -43.51 -26.79
N GLY A 41 -25.47 -43.75 -25.72
CA GLY A 41 -25.58 -45.04 -25.08
C GLY A 41 -24.43 -45.54 -24.20
N ARG A 42 -24.55 -45.34 -22.89
CA ARG A 42 -24.42 -46.45 -21.90
C ARG A 42 -24.87 -45.92 -20.53
N SER A 43 -25.97 -46.50 -20.06
CA SER A 43 -26.47 -46.29 -18.69
C SER A 43 -25.45 -46.89 -17.72
N VAL A 44 -24.65 -46.07 -17.08
CA VAL A 44 -23.89 -46.44 -15.89
C VAL A 44 -24.52 -45.62 -14.76
N VAL A 45 -25.13 -46.31 -13.83
CA VAL A 45 -25.67 -45.74 -12.60
C VAL A 45 -24.48 -45.08 -11.86
N PRO A 46 -24.45 -43.76 -11.70
CA PRO A 46 -23.41 -43.16 -10.86
C PRO A 46 -23.81 -43.35 -9.41
N THR A 47 -23.03 -44.13 -8.67
CA THR A 47 -23.01 -44.07 -7.22
C THR A 47 -22.69 -42.61 -6.85
N PRO A 48 -23.46 -41.95 -6.01
CA PRO A 48 -23.13 -40.60 -5.56
C PRO A 48 -21.89 -40.70 -4.69
N ALA A 49 -20.72 -40.43 -5.29
CA ALA A 49 -19.56 -40.10 -4.54
C ALA A 49 -19.85 -38.75 -3.88
N THR A 50 -20.29 -38.81 -2.63
CA THR A 50 -20.38 -37.65 -1.75
C THR A 50 -18.93 -37.22 -1.47
N SER A 51 -18.36 -36.48 -2.39
CA SER A 51 -17.17 -35.67 -2.08
C SER A 51 -17.62 -34.69 -1.00
N PRO A 52 -17.00 -34.69 0.18
CA PRO A 52 -17.24 -33.63 1.12
C PRO A 52 -16.72 -32.35 0.40
N LEU A 53 -17.63 -31.51 -0.04
CA LEU A 53 -17.34 -30.13 -0.33
C LEU A 53 -16.77 -29.55 0.96
N SER A 54 -15.44 -29.55 1.06
CA SER A 54 -14.73 -28.77 2.05
C SER A 54 -15.13 -27.32 1.78
N LEU A 55 -16.19 -26.88 2.42
CA LEU A 55 -16.43 -25.47 2.69
C LEU A 55 -15.34 -25.01 3.68
N GLN A 56 -14.09 -25.10 3.26
CA GLN A 56 -13.04 -24.25 3.80
C GLN A 56 -13.39 -22.85 3.30
N GLY A 57 -14.29 -22.20 4.04
CA GLY A 57 -14.52 -20.77 3.90
C GLY A 57 -13.15 -20.13 4.03
N GLN A 58 -12.64 -19.64 2.93
CA GLN A 58 -11.40 -18.86 2.95
C GLN A 58 -11.64 -17.72 3.92
N LEU A 59 -10.94 -17.74 5.04
CA LEU A 59 -10.99 -16.69 6.06
C LEU A 59 -10.19 -15.48 5.53
N ARG A 60 -10.69 -14.93 4.41
CA ARG A 60 -10.13 -13.75 3.79
C ARG A 60 -10.60 -12.53 4.57
N VAL A 61 -9.70 -11.76 5.08
CA VAL A 61 -9.96 -10.52 5.81
C VAL A 61 -9.68 -9.36 4.87
N GLY A 62 -10.69 -8.52 4.63
CA GLY A 62 -10.53 -7.25 3.95
C GLY A 62 -10.06 -6.19 4.94
N PHE A 63 -9.28 -5.21 4.48
CA PHE A 63 -8.91 -4.05 5.28
C PHE A 63 -8.77 -2.80 4.40
N GLY A 64 -8.93 -1.65 5.03
CA GLY A 64 -8.70 -0.34 4.43
C GLY A 64 -8.29 0.67 5.48
N PHE A 65 -7.49 1.67 5.11
CA PHE A 65 -7.03 2.69 6.03
C PHE A 65 -6.55 3.95 5.32
N ASN A 66 -6.49 5.05 6.06
CA ASN A 66 -5.69 6.22 5.75
C ASN A 66 -5.12 6.79 7.04
N GLY A 67 -3.89 7.29 7.00
CA GLY A 67 -3.25 7.81 8.20
C GLY A 67 -1.88 8.40 7.97
N THR A 68 -1.32 8.93 9.04
CA THR A 68 0.04 9.46 9.04
C THR A 68 0.89 8.69 10.03
N ALA A 69 2.15 8.46 9.68
CA ALA A 69 3.17 7.87 10.55
C ALA A 69 4.34 8.82 10.67
N SER A 70 4.87 8.95 11.89
CA SER A 70 6.06 9.76 12.23
C SER A 70 6.66 9.23 13.52
N GLY A 71 7.69 9.88 14.06
CA GLY A 71 8.24 9.53 15.37
C GLY A 71 9.73 9.28 15.36
N PHE A 72 10.32 8.88 14.27
CA PHE A 72 11.76 8.97 14.10
C PHE A 72 12.16 10.46 14.07
N PRO A 73 13.41 10.80 14.39
CA PRO A 73 13.82 12.19 14.55
C PRO A 73 13.51 13.11 13.37
N THR A 74 13.31 12.57 12.19
CA THR A 74 12.89 13.31 11.01
C THR A 74 11.87 12.53 10.21
N GLY A 75 10.94 13.28 9.62
CA GLY A 75 10.00 12.76 8.64
C GLY A 75 8.61 12.45 9.16
N GLU A 76 7.69 12.64 8.25
CA GLU A 76 6.28 12.29 8.39
C GLU A 76 5.76 11.80 7.04
N VAL A 77 5.02 10.71 7.05
CA VAL A 77 4.47 10.08 5.84
C VAL A 77 2.98 9.90 5.99
N PHE A 78 2.23 10.32 4.97
CA PHE A 78 0.83 9.95 4.81
C PHE A 78 0.74 8.67 3.99
N LEU A 79 -0.08 7.72 4.44
CA LEU A 79 -0.40 6.50 3.73
C LEU A 79 -1.91 6.32 3.61
N THR A 80 -2.33 5.79 2.48
CA THR A 80 -3.68 5.28 2.25
C THR A 80 -3.59 3.95 1.55
N GLY A 81 -4.54 3.08 1.78
CA GLY A 81 -4.56 1.80 1.08
C GLY A 81 -5.55 0.83 1.65
N GLY A 82 -5.49 -0.37 1.11
CA GLY A 82 -6.35 -1.46 1.52
C GLY A 82 -6.20 -2.65 0.60
N GLY A 83 -6.96 -3.67 0.91
CA GLY A 83 -6.95 -4.92 0.18
C GLY A 83 -7.50 -6.06 1.03
N SER A 84 -6.95 -7.24 0.85
CA SER A 84 -7.36 -8.40 1.62
C SER A 84 -6.23 -9.40 1.80
N TYR A 85 -6.29 -10.16 2.86
CA TYR A 85 -5.30 -11.19 3.18
C TYR A 85 -5.96 -12.47 3.71
N ASP A 86 -5.25 -13.56 3.52
CA ASP A 86 -5.59 -14.89 4.04
C ASP A 86 -4.38 -15.43 4.82
N ARG A 87 -4.53 -15.52 6.14
CA ARG A 87 -3.46 -15.99 7.04
C ARG A 87 -3.15 -17.46 6.85
N THR A 88 -4.16 -18.26 6.50
CA THR A 88 -3.99 -19.70 6.34
C THR A 88 -3.23 -20.02 5.06
N ALA A 89 -3.56 -19.30 3.99
CA ALA A 89 -2.90 -19.45 2.71
C ALA A 89 -1.61 -18.61 2.58
N ASN A 90 -1.30 -17.77 3.60
CA ASN A 90 -0.22 -16.77 3.57
C ASN A 90 -0.25 -15.92 2.30
N ARG A 91 -1.44 -15.42 1.96
CA ARG A 91 -1.65 -14.61 0.76
C ARG A 91 -2.14 -13.23 1.12
N VAL A 92 -1.73 -12.25 0.34
CA VAL A 92 -2.18 -10.87 0.44
C VAL A 92 -2.30 -10.28 -0.96
N ASP A 93 -3.26 -9.40 -1.11
CA ASP A 93 -3.49 -8.60 -2.31
C ASP A 93 -3.91 -7.22 -1.81
N SER A 94 -2.95 -6.30 -1.78
CA SER A 94 -3.17 -4.96 -1.26
C SER A 94 -2.19 -3.96 -1.85
N ALA A 95 -2.67 -2.73 -1.97
CA ALA A 95 -1.92 -1.62 -2.51
C ALA A 95 -2.45 -0.30 -1.93
N GLY A 96 -1.75 0.78 -2.22
CA GLY A 96 -2.20 2.10 -1.83
C GLY A 96 -1.30 3.23 -2.31
N GLY A 97 -1.60 4.43 -1.83
CA GLY A 97 -0.79 5.61 -2.04
C GLY A 97 0.03 5.97 -0.82
N PHE A 98 1.13 6.66 -1.04
CA PHE A 98 1.86 7.32 0.03
C PHE A 98 2.38 8.69 -0.43
N ARG A 99 2.65 9.55 0.54
CA ARG A 99 3.29 10.83 0.34
C ARG A 99 4.10 11.22 1.56
N CYS A 100 5.33 11.67 1.36
CA CYS A 100 6.12 12.29 2.41
C CYS A 100 5.55 13.69 2.69
N LEU A 101 5.05 13.93 3.91
CA LEU A 101 4.54 15.22 4.35
C LEU A 101 5.68 16.13 4.81
N GLN A 102 6.73 15.53 5.35
CA GLN A 102 8.00 16.14 5.69
C GLN A 102 9.15 15.32 5.10
N ASP A 103 10.32 15.91 4.99
CA ASP A 103 11.50 15.21 4.50
C ASP A 103 11.85 14.05 5.44
N VAL A 104 11.83 12.84 4.91
CA VAL A 104 12.28 11.63 5.62
C VAL A 104 13.75 11.43 5.34
N LEU A 105 14.60 11.83 6.28
CA LEU A 105 16.06 11.82 6.14
C LEU A 105 16.70 10.51 6.60
N GLN A 106 15.93 9.63 7.20
CA GLN A 106 16.42 8.34 7.73
C GLN A 106 15.42 7.22 7.48
N GLY A 107 15.94 6.02 7.51
CA GLY A 107 15.14 4.83 7.27
C GLY A 107 15.03 4.47 5.79
N PRO A 108 14.09 3.58 5.43
CA PRO A 108 13.98 3.10 4.06
C PRO A 108 13.59 4.19 3.06
N LEU A 109 12.87 5.23 3.52
CA LEU A 109 12.45 6.34 2.68
C LEU A 109 13.59 7.32 2.35
N SER A 110 14.72 7.21 3.02
CA SER A 110 15.92 8.01 2.73
C SER A 110 16.95 7.25 1.91
N ALA A 111 16.85 5.92 1.87
CA ALA A 111 17.77 5.11 1.10
C ALA A 111 17.41 5.16 -0.38
N SER A 112 18.35 5.55 -1.21
CA SER A 112 18.24 5.35 -2.63
C SER A 112 18.66 3.92 -2.98
N ILE A 113 17.87 3.22 -3.77
CA ILE A 113 18.26 1.96 -4.37
C ILE A 113 19.14 2.23 -5.59
N ASN A 114 18.94 3.39 -6.19
CA ASN A 114 19.68 3.81 -7.36
C ASN A 114 20.81 4.79 -6.95
N ALA A 115 22.05 4.41 -7.21
CA ALA A 115 23.21 5.27 -6.95
C ALA A 115 23.13 6.65 -7.66
N ASN A 116 22.27 6.79 -8.64
CA ASN A 116 22.05 8.02 -9.38
C ASN A 116 20.93 8.91 -8.80
N ASP A 117 20.17 8.40 -7.82
CA ASP A 117 19.14 9.17 -7.11
C ASP A 117 19.30 9.04 -5.58
N PRO A 118 20.31 9.67 -5.00
CA PRO A 118 20.70 9.52 -3.61
C PRO A 118 19.88 10.38 -2.64
N GLY A 119 18.69 10.80 -3.00
CA GLY A 119 17.93 11.72 -2.19
C GLY A 119 17.06 11.07 -1.10
N PRO A 120 16.85 11.75 0.03
CA PRO A 120 15.78 11.41 0.97
C PRO A 120 14.42 11.53 0.28
N CYS A 121 13.38 10.89 0.83
CA CYS A 121 12.01 11.20 0.42
C CYS A 121 11.67 12.61 0.89
N ARG A 122 11.54 13.55 -0.03
CA ARG A 122 11.27 14.94 0.28
C ARG A 122 9.79 15.18 0.46
N ALA A 123 9.44 16.24 1.16
CA ALA A 123 8.06 16.68 1.31
C ALA A 123 7.38 16.83 -0.06
N GLY A 124 6.26 16.17 -0.22
CA GLY A 124 5.50 16.11 -1.48
C GLY A 124 5.84 14.95 -2.41
N GLU A 125 6.92 14.23 -2.18
CA GLU A 125 7.27 13.01 -2.93
C GLU A 125 6.48 11.79 -2.44
N GLY A 126 6.41 10.79 -3.29
CA GLY A 126 5.70 9.54 -3.08
C GLY A 126 4.51 9.40 -4.01
N VAL A 127 4.20 8.17 -4.42
CA VAL A 127 3.08 7.86 -5.32
C VAL A 127 2.27 6.70 -4.76
N ARG A 128 2.81 5.50 -4.80
CA ARG A 128 2.10 4.27 -4.44
C ARG A 128 3.00 3.30 -3.69
N TRP A 129 2.35 2.35 -3.05
CA TRP A 129 2.98 1.16 -2.53
C TRP A 129 2.16 -0.07 -2.94
N ASP A 130 2.85 -1.20 -3.13
CA ASP A 130 2.26 -2.49 -3.42
C ASP A 130 2.77 -3.51 -2.42
N THR A 131 1.97 -4.53 -2.09
CA THR A 131 2.42 -5.54 -1.13
C THR A 131 3.32 -6.57 -1.78
N ALA A 132 4.50 -6.77 -1.21
CA ALA A 132 5.41 -7.84 -1.57
C ALA A 132 5.12 -9.15 -0.81
N ALA A 133 4.75 -9.06 0.48
CA ALA A 133 4.44 -10.24 1.29
C ALA A 133 3.54 -9.93 2.49
N LEU A 134 2.75 -10.93 2.90
CA LEU A 134 2.11 -10.99 4.21
C LEU A 134 3.12 -11.53 5.23
N LEU A 135 3.30 -10.83 6.34
CA LEU A 135 4.17 -11.27 7.42
C LEU A 135 3.33 -11.78 8.60
N PRO A 136 3.69 -12.90 9.22
CA PRO A 136 2.98 -13.40 10.40
C PRO A 136 3.14 -12.47 11.61
N SER A 137 4.29 -11.79 11.71
CA SER A 137 4.60 -10.82 12.76
C SER A 137 5.80 -9.96 12.38
N THR A 138 5.98 -8.87 13.12
CA THR A 138 7.21 -8.07 13.07
C THR A 138 7.48 -7.43 14.42
N THR A 139 8.74 -7.14 14.69
CA THR A 139 9.13 -6.29 15.82
C THR A 139 9.32 -4.86 15.35
N PHE A 140 9.03 -3.88 16.21
CA PHE A 140 9.07 -2.48 15.83
C PHE A 140 9.37 -1.55 17.02
N LYS A 141 9.76 -0.32 16.68
CA LYS A 141 9.87 0.83 17.58
C LYS A 141 9.16 2.01 16.93
N CYS A 142 8.56 2.86 17.74
CA CYS A 142 7.84 4.04 17.26
C CYS A 142 8.79 5.23 16.99
N THR A 143 9.81 5.41 17.82
CA THR A 143 10.75 6.54 17.70
C THR A 143 12.13 6.13 17.21
N GLY A 144 12.42 4.84 17.22
CA GLY A 144 13.76 4.32 16.94
C GLY A 144 14.80 4.61 18.01
N ALA A 145 14.42 5.22 19.14
CA ALA A 145 15.33 5.51 20.23
C ALA A 145 15.93 4.21 20.80
N ALA A 146 17.21 4.25 21.20
CA ALA A 146 17.88 3.09 21.76
C ALA A 146 17.19 2.59 23.05
N SER A 147 16.69 3.52 23.87
CA SER A 147 16.00 3.25 25.13
C SER A 147 14.55 2.80 24.97
N GLU A 148 13.96 2.94 23.78
CA GLU A 148 12.59 2.50 23.53
C GLU A 148 12.53 0.98 23.55
N ALA A 149 11.54 0.44 24.28
CA ALA A 149 11.28 -1.00 24.31
C ALA A 149 10.87 -1.51 22.93
N LEU A 150 11.38 -2.67 22.56
CA LEU A 150 10.99 -3.35 21.33
C LEU A 150 9.57 -3.91 21.49
N LYS A 151 8.71 -3.61 20.54
CA LYS A 151 7.32 -4.06 20.49
C LYS A 151 7.16 -5.14 19.44
N THR A 152 6.09 -5.89 19.49
CA THR A 152 5.76 -6.93 18.50
C THR A 152 4.31 -6.78 18.06
N ALA A 153 4.10 -6.76 16.73
CA ALA A 153 2.79 -6.89 16.14
C ALA A 153 2.64 -8.26 15.47
N VAL A 154 1.45 -8.84 15.55
CA VAL A 154 1.11 -10.15 14.98
C VAL A 154 -0.09 -10.00 14.06
N THR A 155 -0.01 -10.55 12.86
CA THR A 155 -1.13 -10.57 11.92
C THR A 155 -2.29 -11.38 12.49
N SER A 156 -3.44 -10.76 12.57
CA SER A 156 -4.67 -11.29 13.17
C SER A 156 -5.88 -10.92 12.29
N ASP A 157 -7.09 -11.05 12.79
CA ASP A 157 -8.30 -10.59 12.10
C ASP A 157 -8.50 -9.05 12.17
N LYS A 158 -7.69 -8.37 12.99
CA LYS A 158 -7.78 -6.93 13.25
C LYS A 158 -6.45 -6.21 13.12
N THR A 159 -5.42 -6.91 12.69
CA THR A 159 -4.09 -6.36 12.49
C THR A 159 -3.44 -7.04 11.30
N VAL A 160 -2.89 -6.28 10.39
CA VAL A 160 -2.12 -6.81 9.26
C VAL A 160 -0.70 -6.29 9.33
N VAL A 161 0.26 -7.18 9.08
CA VAL A 161 1.68 -6.85 8.94
C VAL A 161 2.12 -7.19 7.52
N LEU A 162 2.60 -6.19 6.82
CA LEU A 162 2.94 -6.28 5.41
C LEU A 162 4.42 -5.97 5.18
N GLN A 163 5.03 -6.63 4.21
CA GLN A 163 6.20 -6.15 3.48
C GLN A 163 5.68 -5.45 2.23
N ALA A 164 6.07 -4.22 1.99
CA ALA A 164 5.56 -3.41 0.88
C ALA A 164 6.71 -2.74 0.11
N ASP A 165 6.54 -2.68 -1.19
CA ASP A 165 7.42 -1.97 -2.11
C ASP A 165 6.84 -0.60 -2.40
N PHE A 166 7.67 0.42 -2.29
CA PHE A 166 7.29 1.83 -2.40
C PHE A 166 7.89 2.44 -3.66
N TYR A 167 7.10 3.23 -4.34
CA TYR A 167 7.43 3.86 -5.62
C TYR A 167 7.34 5.37 -5.51
N ARG A 168 8.40 6.09 -5.91
CA ARG A 168 8.45 7.55 -5.93
C ARG A 168 8.12 8.10 -7.31
N ALA A 169 7.62 9.34 -7.36
CA ALA A 169 7.33 10.03 -8.62
C ALA A 169 8.63 10.26 -9.43
N GLY A 170 8.55 10.04 -10.74
CA GLY A 170 9.62 10.33 -11.69
C GLY A 170 10.39 9.13 -12.20
N ASP A 171 10.40 8.02 -11.49
CA ASP A 171 11.11 6.80 -11.89
C ASP A 171 10.19 5.73 -12.53
N GLY A 172 9.00 6.14 -12.92
CA GLY A 172 8.10 5.27 -13.68
C GLY A 172 7.50 4.15 -12.83
N ASN A 173 7.91 2.93 -13.08
CA ASN A 173 7.40 1.74 -12.39
C ASN A 173 8.46 1.08 -11.50
N ASP A 174 9.61 1.71 -11.35
CA ASP A 174 10.70 1.10 -10.60
C ASP A 174 10.44 1.22 -9.09
N GLU A 175 10.63 0.11 -8.39
CA GLU A 175 10.64 0.07 -6.95
C GLU A 175 11.78 0.94 -6.41
N SER A 176 11.44 1.82 -5.48
CA SER A 176 12.40 2.72 -4.86
C SER A 176 13.02 2.14 -3.60
N PHE A 177 12.20 1.50 -2.79
CA PHE A 177 12.60 0.85 -1.53
C PHE A 177 11.50 -0.05 -1.01
N THR A 178 11.86 -0.96 -0.12
CA THR A 178 10.95 -1.87 0.57
C THR A 178 10.89 -1.54 2.05
N ALA A 179 9.70 -1.54 2.64
CA ALA A 179 9.51 -1.31 4.06
C ALA A 179 8.34 -2.14 4.61
N LYS A 180 8.37 -2.40 5.93
CA LYS A 180 7.24 -3.02 6.61
C LYS A 180 6.22 -1.98 7.03
N ILE A 181 4.95 -2.41 6.98
CA ILE A 181 3.80 -1.64 7.44
C ILE A 181 3.02 -2.48 8.45
N ILE A 182 2.56 -1.84 9.51
CA ILE A 182 1.54 -2.40 10.42
C ILE A 182 0.31 -1.52 10.32
N VAL A 183 -0.86 -2.13 10.12
CA VAL A 183 -2.17 -1.48 10.23
C VAL A 183 -3.02 -2.29 11.19
N SER A 184 -3.65 -1.63 12.16
CA SER A 184 -4.46 -2.29 13.19
C SER A 184 -5.76 -1.53 13.46
N ASP A 185 -6.80 -2.26 13.85
CA ASP A 185 -8.07 -1.69 14.36
C ASP A 185 -7.94 -1.13 15.79
N GLY A 186 -6.86 -1.48 16.50
CA GLY A 186 -6.57 -1.02 17.85
C GLY A 186 -5.12 -0.56 18.01
N ASP A 187 -4.81 -0.06 19.20
CA ASP A 187 -3.48 0.41 19.54
C ASP A 187 -2.44 -0.72 19.40
N ILE A 188 -1.35 -0.41 18.69
CA ILE A 188 -0.21 -1.33 18.51
C ILE A 188 0.89 -1.13 19.55
N ALA A 189 0.83 -0.03 20.30
CA ALA A 189 1.87 0.36 21.25
C ALA A 189 1.24 1.04 22.48
N ALA A 190 1.32 0.40 23.64
CA ALA A 190 0.72 0.92 24.89
C ALA A 190 1.34 2.25 25.36
N ASP A 191 2.58 2.50 25.00
CA ASP A 191 3.32 3.73 25.29
C ASP A 191 3.10 4.87 24.27
N PHE A 192 2.31 4.59 23.23
CA PHE A 192 1.87 5.55 22.21
C PHE A 192 0.35 5.41 21.98
N PRO A 193 -0.48 5.93 22.87
CA PRO A 193 -1.93 5.80 22.77
C PRO A 193 -2.49 6.33 21.44
N GLY A 194 -3.36 5.55 20.81
CA GLY A 194 -3.93 5.87 19.51
C GLY A 194 -3.05 5.47 18.32
N ALA A 195 -1.86 4.93 18.54
CA ALA A 195 -1.02 4.43 17.46
C ALA A 195 -1.58 3.11 16.93
N ASN A 196 -2.06 3.11 15.71
CA ASN A 196 -2.60 1.94 15.00
C ASN A 196 -2.05 1.78 13.59
N LEU A 197 -1.07 2.60 13.23
CA LEU A 197 -0.27 2.56 12.02
C LEU A 197 1.21 2.63 12.39
N TRP A 198 2.03 1.87 11.71
CA TRP A 198 3.49 1.98 11.78
C TRP A 198 4.11 1.72 10.42
N VAL A 199 5.16 2.47 10.11
CA VAL A 199 6.01 2.29 8.93
C VAL A 199 7.44 2.14 9.39
N GLU A 200 8.11 1.11 8.89
CA GLU A 200 9.49 0.79 9.25
C GLU A 200 10.41 2.00 9.05
N ARG A 201 11.15 2.35 10.11
CA ARG A 201 12.08 3.48 10.18
C ARG A 201 11.48 4.87 9.94
N VAL A 202 10.17 4.98 9.89
CA VAL A 202 9.44 6.25 9.91
C VAL A 202 8.81 6.49 11.27
N GLY A 203 8.18 5.45 11.83
CA GLY A 203 7.61 5.51 13.16
C GLY A 203 6.16 5.11 13.23
N CYS A 204 5.55 5.37 14.40
CA CYS A 204 4.16 5.11 14.67
C CYS A 204 3.28 6.28 14.25
N GLY A 205 2.00 6.01 14.12
CA GLY A 205 1.03 7.03 13.80
C GLY A 205 -0.40 6.58 13.96
N THR A 206 -1.31 7.46 13.59
CA THR A 206 -2.74 7.22 13.67
C THR A 206 -3.32 7.07 12.27
N ALA A 207 -3.88 5.90 11.99
CA ALA A 207 -4.75 5.70 10.84
C ALA A 207 -6.19 6.00 11.24
N ARG A 208 -6.87 6.76 10.38
CA ARG A 208 -8.31 7.01 10.44
C ARG A 208 -9.03 6.08 9.47
N ALA A 209 -10.31 5.89 9.68
CA ALA A 209 -11.13 5.02 8.85
C ALA A 209 -10.53 3.60 8.66
N VAL A 210 -9.83 3.08 9.69
CA VAL A 210 -9.38 1.70 9.69
C VAL A 210 -10.62 0.80 9.71
N ASN A 211 -10.69 -0.10 8.74
CA ASN A 211 -11.81 -1.00 8.58
C ASN A 211 -11.28 -2.40 8.27
N PHE A 212 -11.68 -3.37 9.09
CA PHE A 212 -11.44 -4.79 8.86
C PHE A 212 -12.79 -5.50 8.69
N SER A 213 -12.91 -6.33 7.65
CA SER A 213 -14.13 -7.07 7.31
C SER A 213 -13.82 -8.53 6.99
N LYS A 214 -14.69 -9.44 7.40
CA LYS A 214 -14.67 -10.87 7.06
C LYS A 214 -15.75 -11.19 6.03
#